data_38218299259324fe31fea3c27fd1574c
#
_entry.id   38218299259324fe31fea3c27fd1574c
#
_cell.length_a   1.000
_cell.length_b   1.000
_cell.length_c   1.000
_cell.angle_alpha   90.00
_cell.angle_beta   90.00
_cell.angle_gamma   90.00
#
_symmetry.space_group_name_H-M   'P 1'
#
loop_
_entity.id
_entity.type
_entity.pdbx_description
1 polymer ?
#
loop_
_entity_poly.entity_id
_entity_poly.type
_entity_poly.pdbx_seq_one_letter_code
_entity_poly.pdbx_strand_id
1 'polypeptide(L)'
;MLVRLNRVRPGGERAAGPAAGGAAAGAAAPARGAGAGQGAGPARRPAAAVPAVAPDGPAVPGPASPTAPAVPNRRVPLPQKQTGRGGLRLAGRNPSLDRLLAASRPRVSGSALSFLLMVALPTVVAALYFAFVASPQYVSEFRFAVRAQDAIPQDSLSAATAVSPISVLADNFVVADFARSRDVVDRLEAEVGLRRVYGDADVDALSRFDPTASVEHLVKYWEGKVDAHFDMTTGINSIQVRAFSPDDAHTLAVALQKLCEELVNSISEKARQTQVQYAEDQVARAERKLADVRARETEFRARVQTVDAAQSASTQIALAAKVEGDLTSMRAEYETVRRYLDDTSPRIKVLKDQIASTEAQLAAIKERVKVGGDANPTDARTIGEYETLKVDADVALKIYQAALQSYEQARLRALANQLYLATYVQPTMPQDAAYPRRTLDTFLFFLAALGIWVVSTLVFYSVRDHAH
;
A
#
# COMPACT_ATOMS: atom_id res chain seq x y z
N MET A 1 45.13 -37.90 -8.89
CA MET A 1 46.19 -37.81 -7.85
C MET A 1 45.47 -37.23 -6.63
N LEU A 2 44.75 -38.02 -5.89
CA LEU A 2 45.06 -38.77 -4.68
C LEU A 2 45.89 -37.98 -3.66
N VAL A 3 45.27 -37.63 -2.54
CA VAL A 3 45.72 -37.86 -1.15
C VAL A 3 44.82 -37.09 -0.20
N ARG A 4 43.88 -37.79 0.46
CA ARG A 4 43.74 -38.23 1.87
C ARG A 4 43.60 -37.11 2.89
N LEU A 5 42.42 -36.99 3.50
CA LEU A 5 42.01 -37.54 4.82
C LEU A 5 42.90 -37.11 6.01
N ASN A 6 42.37 -36.32 6.93
CA ASN A 6 42.53 -36.71 8.33
C ASN A 6 41.29 -36.29 9.16
N ARG A 7 40.73 -37.32 9.74
CA ARG A 7 39.66 -37.36 10.73
C ARG A 7 40.33 -37.58 12.09
N VAL A 8 40.06 -36.71 13.09
CA VAL A 8 40.28 -37.10 14.48
C VAL A 8 39.10 -36.61 15.34
N ARG A 9 38.39 -37.56 15.86
CA ARG A 9 37.68 -37.63 17.14
C ARG A 9 38.34 -38.84 17.90
N PRO A 10 38.09 -39.10 19.20
CA PRO A 10 37.35 -38.49 20.29
C PRO A 10 38.05 -38.62 21.66
N GLY A 11 37.37 -38.28 22.75
CA GLY A 11 37.62 -38.63 24.14
C GLY A 11 37.21 -37.49 25.04
N GLY A 12 36.29 -37.53 25.96
CA GLY A 12 35.77 -38.60 26.80
C GLY A 12 36.13 -38.30 28.26
N GLU A 13 35.14 -38.37 29.14
CA GLU A 13 35.16 -38.44 30.62
C GLU A 13 34.93 -37.12 31.36
N ARG A 14 33.76 -36.95 31.99
CA ARG A 14 33.25 -37.45 33.32
C ARG A 14 34.10 -36.99 34.51
N ALA A 15 33.52 -36.16 35.40
CA ALA A 15 33.06 -36.56 36.70
C ALA A 15 32.91 -35.38 37.67
N ALA A 16 31.79 -35.43 38.37
CA ALA A 16 31.58 -35.19 39.79
C ALA A 16 31.61 -33.73 40.34
N GLY A 17 30.43 -33.32 40.85
CA GLY A 17 30.30 -32.37 41.94
C GLY A 17 30.85 -32.95 43.27
N PRO A 18 30.68 -32.38 44.45
CA PRO A 18 29.41 -31.88 44.98
C PRO A 18 29.47 -30.63 45.90
N ALA A 19 28.27 -30.15 46.21
CA ALA A 19 27.72 -29.76 47.52
C ALA A 19 28.21 -28.54 48.32
N ALA A 20 27.22 -27.79 48.69
CA ALA A 20 26.82 -27.38 50.03
C ALA A 20 27.30 -26.05 50.62
N GLY A 21 26.35 -25.39 51.13
CA GLY A 21 26.40 -24.44 52.24
C GLY A 21 26.11 -23.00 51.81
N GLY A 22 25.12 -22.35 52.22
CA GLY A 22 24.31 -22.36 53.40
C GLY A 22 23.85 -20.94 53.64
N ALA A 23 22.58 -20.81 53.92
CA ALA A 23 21.90 -19.97 54.92
C ALA A 23 22.33 -18.48 54.98
N ALA A 24 21.45 -17.56 55.08
CA ALA A 24 20.33 -17.19 55.92
C ALA A 24 19.93 -15.73 55.57
N ALA A 25 18.68 -15.50 55.40
CA ALA A 25 17.80 -14.83 56.35
C ALA A 25 18.04 -13.32 56.51
N GLY A 26 17.01 -12.58 56.22
CA GLY A 26 16.88 -11.18 56.60
C GLY A 26 15.59 -10.59 56.10
N ALA A 27 14.51 -10.99 56.76
CA ALA A 27 13.23 -10.38 56.76
C ALA A 27 13.28 -8.98 57.40
N ALA A 28 12.58 -8.03 56.83
CA ALA A 28 11.93 -6.92 57.56
C ALA A 28 10.96 -6.16 56.67
N ALA A 29 9.70 -6.43 56.79
CA ALA A 29 8.72 -5.36 56.85
C ALA A 29 8.55 -5.02 58.32
N PRO A 30 8.19 -3.79 58.71
CA PRO A 30 6.79 -3.42 58.73
C PRO A 30 6.51 -1.89 58.67
N ALA A 31 5.23 -1.64 58.74
CA ALA A 31 4.50 -0.56 59.41
C ALA A 31 3.79 0.42 58.47
N ARG A 32 2.54 0.22 58.35
CA ARG A 32 1.33 0.95 58.77
C ARG A 32 1.58 2.39 59.19
N GLY A 33 1.00 3.32 58.47
CA GLY A 33 0.72 4.67 58.86
C GLY A 33 -0.62 5.08 58.29
N ALA A 34 -1.63 5.06 59.11
CA ALA A 34 -2.97 5.59 58.83
C ALA A 34 -2.89 7.13 58.77
N GLY A 35 -3.52 7.74 57.79
CA GLY A 35 -3.74 9.17 57.70
C GLY A 35 -5.00 9.42 56.90
N ALA A 36 -6.11 9.64 57.59
CA ALA A 36 -7.37 10.11 57.05
C ALA A 36 -7.20 11.53 56.49
N GLY A 37 -7.63 11.72 55.25
CA GLY A 37 -7.74 13.03 54.60
C GLY A 37 -8.93 13.00 53.66
N GLN A 38 -10.07 13.46 54.13
CA GLN A 38 -11.25 13.81 53.36
C GLN A 38 -10.87 14.89 52.33
N GLY A 39 -11.20 14.72 51.07
CA GLY A 39 -11.01 15.72 50.03
C GLY A 39 -11.89 15.40 48.84
N ALA A 40 -13.09 15.88 48.86
CA ALA A 40 -14.04 16.27 47.83
C ALA A 40 -13.63 15.94 46.37
N GLY A 41 -14.38 15.04 45.73
CA GLY A 41 -14.40 14.85 44.29
C GLY A 41 -14.97 16.08 43.60
N PRO A 42 -14.44 16.41 42.39
CA PRO A 42 -15.04 17.47 41.61
C PRO A 42 -16.34 17.02 40.96
N ALA A 43 -17.37 17.81 41.23
CA ALA A 43 -18.71 17.72 40.67
C ALA A 43 -18.70 17.57 39.15
N ARG A 44 -19.49 16.64 38.68
CA ARG A 44 -19.94 16.58 37.29
C ARG A 44 -20.61 17.90 36.94
N ARG A 45 -20.01 18.67 36.02
CA ARG A 45 -20.66 19.77 35.32
C ARG A 45 -21.76 19.18 34.43
N PRO A 46 -22.98 19.70 34.48
CA PRO A 46 -24.03 19.34 33.52
C PRO A 46 -23.61 19.90 32.14
N ALA A 47 -23.86 19.10 31.10
CA ALA A 47 -23.70 19.48 29.72
C ALA A 47 -24.49 20.76 29.46
N ALA A 48 -23.78 21.79 29.00
CA ALA A 48 -24.39 23.02 28.51
C ALA A 48 -25.22 22.67 27.28
N ALA A 49 -26.50 22.98 27.36
CA ALA A 49 -27.47 22.96 26.27
C ALA A 49 -26.93 23.90 25.15
N VAL A 50 -26.77 23.36 23.96
CA VAL A 50 -26.54 24.11 22.73
C VAL A 50 -27.81 24.91 22.44
N PRO A 51 -27.77 26.24 22.30
CA PRO A 51 -28.94 26.99 21.89
C PRO A 51 -29.25 26.63 20.43
N ALA A 52 -30.49 26.22 20.18
CA ALA A 52 -31.06 26.05 18.85
C ALA A 52 -31.00 27.40 18.12
N VAL A 53 -30.17 27.50 17.11
CA VAL A 53 -30.18 28.60 16.14
C VAL A 53 -31.40 28.38 15.24
N ALA A 54 -32.40 29.24 15.37
CA ALA A 54 -33.49 29.34 14.40
C ALA A 54 -32.93 29.78 13.05
N PRO A 55 -33.32 29.16 11.94
CA PRO A 55 -32.97 29.65 10.63
C PRO A 55 -33.98 30.74 10.23
N ASP A 56 -33.60 31.99 10.33
CA ASP A 56 -34.20 33.07 9.58
C ASP A 56 -33.74 32.96 8.11
N GLY A 57 -34.51 32.22 7.33
CA GLY A 57 -34.42 32.25 5.87
C GLY A 57 -35.69 32.90 5.31
N PRO A 58 -35.59 33.75 4.28
CA PRO A 58 -36.75 34.41 3.72
C PRO A 58 -37.75 33.40 3.12
N ALA A 59 -38.99 33.56 3.47
CA ALA A 59 -40.13 32.77 2.97
C ALA A 59 -40.14 32.74 1.44
N VAL A 60 -39.92 31.58 0.87
CA VAL A 60 -40.19 31.28 -0.54
C VAL A 60 -41.71 31.15 -0.68
N PRO A 61 -42.41 31.94 -1.55
CA PRO A 61 -43.81 31.77 -1.77
C PRO A 61 -44.08 30.41 -2.40
N GLY A 62 -44.94 29.62 -1.76
CA GLY A 62 -45.42 28.34 -2.26
C GLY A 62 -46.09 28.47 -3.61
N PRO A 63 -46.00 27.45 -4.47
CA PRO A 63 -46.68 27.47 -5.76
C PRO A 63 -48.22 27.47 -5.54
N ALA A 64 -48.88 28.48 -6.09
CA ALA A 64 -50.31 28.59 -6.14
C ALA A 64 -50.91 27.36 -6.84
N SER A 65 -51.88 26.73 -6.19
CA SER A 65 -52.70 25.67 -6.80
C SER A 65 -53.31 26.16 -8.10
N PRO A 66 -53.22 25.42 -9.21
CA PRO A 66 -53.89 25.80 -10.42
C PRO A 66 -55.39 25.68 -10.24
N THR A 67 -56.05 26.79 -10.32
CA THR A 67 -57.52 26.90 -10.41
C THR A 67 -57.96 26.16 -11.66
N ALA A 68 -58.80 25.16 -11.53
CA ALA A 68 -59.37 24.41 -12.63
C ALA A 68 -60.18 25.37 -13.51
N PRO A 69 -59.99 25.35 -14.82
CA PRO A 69 -60.83 26.14 -15.73
C PRO A 69 -62.28 25.56 -15.80
N ALA A 70 -63.26 26.44 -15.64
CA ALA A 70 -64.65 26.10 -15.74
C ALA A 70 -64.96 25.50 -17.14
N VAL A 71 -65.51 24.32 -17.14
CA VAL A 71 -65.96 23.60 -18.35
C VAL A 71 -67.23 24.28 -18.83
N PRO A 72 -67.31 24.83 -20.08
CA PRO A 72 -68.55 25.33 -20.63
C PRO A 72 -69.48 24.14 -20.92
N ASN A 73 -70.64 24.24 -20.36
CA ASN A 73 -71.77 23.30 -20.50
C ASN A 73 -72.26 23.25 -21.94
N ARG A 74 -71.75 22.39 -22.78
CA ARG A 74 -72.20 22.17 -24.16
C ARG A 74 -73.31 21.14 -24.12
N ARG A 75 -74.54 21.64 -24.22
CA ARG A 75 -75.75 20.82 -24.41
C ARG A 75 -75.59 20.02 -25.70
N VAL A 76 -75.52 18.70 -25.55
CA VAL A 76 -75.63 17.79 -26.70
C VAL A 76 -77.09 17.66 -27.10
N PRO A 77 -77.47 17.89 -28.36
CA PRO A 77 -78.79 17.63 -28.80
C PRO A 77 -79.12 16.16 -28.90
N LEU A 78 -80.22 15.74 -28.33
CA LEU A 78 -80.74 14.37 -28.42
C LEU A 78 -81.09 14.05 -29.91
N PRO A 79 -80.76 12.87 -30.42
CA PRO A 79 -81.16 12.47 -31.75
C PRO A 79 -82.65 12.17 -31.80
N GLN A 80 -83.31 12.82 -32.71
CA GLN A 80 -84.71 12.56 -33.04
C GLN A 80 -84.91 11.16 -33.62
N LYS A 81 -85.89 10.48 -33.06
CA LYS A 81 -86.37 9.16 -33.46
C LYS A 81 -87.13 9.30 -34.79
N GLN A 82 -86.54 8.96 -35.92
CA GLN A 82 -87.27 8.78 -37.16
C GLN A 82 -87.91 7.38 -37.18
N THR A 83 -89.18 7.39 -37.08
CA THR A 83 -90.07 6.25 -37.40
C THR A 83 -90.23 6.14 -38.93
N GLY A 84 -89.51 5.20 -39.52
CA GLY A 84 -89.71 4.83 -40.94
C GLY A 84 -90.13 3.36 -41.00
N ARG A 85 -91.30 3.23 -41.49
CA ARG A 85 -92.04 1.95 -41.78
C ARG A 85 -91.38 1.17 -42.87
N GLY A 86 -91.30 -0.16 -42.71
CA GLY A 86 -91.58 -1.12 -43.77
C GLY A 86 -90.38 -1.77 -44.44
N GLY A 87 -90.40 -3.06 -44.38
CA GLY A 87 -89.71 -3.95 -45.32
C GLY A 87 -88.97 -5.14 -44.70
N LEU A 88 -89.76 -6.21 -44.44
CA LEU A 88 -89.18 -7.55 -44.28
C LEU A 88 -88.43 -7.91 -45.57
N ARG A 89 -87.10 -8.06 -45.45
CA ARG A 89 -86.35 -8.94 -46.37
C ARG A 89 -85.55 -9.91 -45.55
N LEU A 90 -85.99 -11.17 -45.66
CA LEU A 90 -85.30 -12.36 -45.26
C LEU A 90 -83.99 -12.55 -46.04
N ALA A 91 -83.07 -13.13 -45.41
CA ALA A 91 -81.87 -13.77 -45.92
C ALA A 91 -80.65 -12.87 -46.14
N GLY A 92 -79.64 -13.11 -45.37
CA GLY A 92 -78.35 -12.75 -45.77
C GLY A 92 -77.29 -12.78 -44.61
N ARG A 93 -76.69 -13.88 -44.40
CA ARG A 93 -75.29 -14.02 -44.00
C ARG A 93 -74.74 -12.94 -43.06
N ASN A 94 -74.56 -13.28 -41.83
CA ASN A 94 -73.88 -12.47 -40.81
C ASN A 94 -72.45 -12.16 -41.24
N PRO A 95 -72.11 -10.93 -41.65
CA PRO A 95 -70.75 -10.56 -42.03
C PRO A 95 -69.89 -10.25 -40.80
N SER A 96 -70.42 -10.48 -39.57
CA SER A 96 -69.74 -10.12 -38.35
C SER A 96 -68.76 -11.23 -37.84
N LEU A 97 -69.00 -12.47 -38.20
CA LEU A 97 -68.12 -13.55 -37.79
C LEU A 97 -66.86 -13.65 -38.67
N ASP A 98 -66.97 -13.40 -39.97
CA ASP A 98 -65.80 -13.37 -40.86
C ASP A 98 -64.86 -12.19 -40.59
N ARG A 99 -65.38 -11.06 -40.06
CA ARG A 99 -64.55 -9.93 -39.63
C ARG A 99 -63.85 -10.17 -38.30
N LEU A 100 -64.44 -10.94 -37.40
CA LEU A 100 -63.79 -11.32 -36.13
C LEU A 100 -62.71 -12.40 -36.30
N LEU A 101 -62.88 -13.25 -37.31
CA LEU A 101 -61.88 -14.27 -37.65
C LEU A 101 -60.74 -13.75 -38.55
N ALA A 102 -61.00 -12.65 -39.28
CA ALA A 102 -59.96 -11.99 -40.09
C ALA A 102 -59.10 -11.00 -39.31
N ALA A 103 -59.47 -10.69 -38.05
CA ALA A 103 -58.83 -9.65 -37.27
C ALA A 103 -57.63 -10.11 -36.41
N SER A 104 -57.13 -11.28 -36.57
CA SER A 104 -56.01 -11.79 -35.74
C SER A 104 -54.89 -12.47 -36.51
N ARG A 105 -54.51 -11.97 -37.66
CA ARG A 105 -53.14 -12.19 -38.13
C ARG A 105 -52.32 -10.98 -37.70
N PRO A 106 -51.49 -11.07 -36.66
CA PRO A 106 -50.57 -10.00 -36.32
C PRO A 106 -49.65 -9.82 -37.52
N ARG A 107 -49.89 -8.71 -38.27
CA ARG A 107 -48.87 -8.22 -39.20
C ARG A 107 -47.68 -7.84 -38.37
N VAL A 108 -46.76 -8.74 -38.18
CA VAL A 108 -45.49 -8.47 -37.51
C VAL A 108 -44.83 -7.38 -38.32
N SER A 109 -44.83 -6.17 -37.81
CA SER A 109 -44.18 -5.03 -38.42
C SER A 109 -42.69 -5.40 -38.60
N GLY A 110 -42.06 -4.98 -39.71
CA GLY A 110 -40.65 -5.31 -39.94
C GLY A 110 -39.77 -4.88 -38.78
N SER A 111 -40.15 -3.84 -38.05
CA SER A 111 -39.46 -3.40 -36.80
C SER A 111 -39.68 -4.37 -35.65
N ALA A 112 -40.88 -4.99 -35.51
CA ALA A 112 -41.12 -5.99 -34.48
C ALA A 112 -40.36 -7.28 -34.76
N LEU A 113 -40.23 -7.69 -36.01
CA LEU A 113 -39.41 -8.85 -36.41
C LEU A 113 -37.92 -8.60 -36.17
N SER A 114 -37.42 -7.39 -36.51
CA SER A 114 -36.02 -7.02 -36.24
C SER A 114 -35.73 -6.94 -34.75
N PHE A 115 -36.62 -6.44 -33.91
CA PHE A 115 -36.52 -6.43 -32.47
C PHE A 115 -36.47 -7.85 -31.90
N LEU A 116 -37.37 -8.73 -32.35
CA LEU A 116 -37.41 -10.11 -31.90
C LEU A 116 -36.09 -10.84 -32.21
N LEU A 117 -35.54 -10.62 -33.42
CA LEU A 117 -34.36 -11.32 -33.90
C LEU A 117 -33.05 -10.73 -33.32
N MET A 118 -33.01 -9.41 -33.11
CA MET A 118 -31.79 -8.71 -32.71
C MET A 118 -31.68 -8.48 -31.18
N VAL A 119 -32.84 -8.44 -30.48
CA VAL A 119 -32.86 -8.24 -29.03
C VAL A 119 -33.42 -9.44 -28.31
N ALA A 120 -34.62 -9.90 -28.61
CA ALA A 120 -35.29 -10.94 -27.82
C ALA A 120 -34.58 -12.28 -27.95
N LEU A 121 -34.26 -12.72 -29.16
CA LEU A 121 -33.59 -14.01 -29.39
C LEU A 121 -32.24 -14.10 -28.72
N PRO A 122 -31.26 -13.19 -28.89
CA PRO A 122 -29.97 -13.24 -28.21
C PRO A 122 -30.10 -13.15 -26.69
N THR A 123 -31.06 -12.34 -26.20
CA THR A 123 -31.31 -12.23 -24.75
C THR A 123 -31.84 -13.54 -24.16
N VAL A 124 -32.75 -14.24 -24.85
CA VAL A 124 -33.23 -15.56 -24.41
C VAL A 124 -32.10 -16.59 -24.43
N VAL A 125 -31.26 -16.60 -25.46
CA VAL A 125 -30.09 -17.49 -25.54
C VAL A 125 -29.12 -17.17 -24.38
N ALA A 126 -28.83 -15.90 -24.10
CA ALA A 126 -27.98 -15.50 -22.97
C ALA A 126 -28.62 -15.91 -21.62
N ALA A 127 -29.93 -15.72 -21.46
CA ALA A 127 -30.65 -16.14 -20.26
C ALA A 127 -30.57 -17.65 -20.03
N LEU A 128 -30.75 -18.46 -21.08
CA LEU A 128 -30.60 -19.90 -21.01
C LEU A 128 -29.16 -20.32 -20.70
N TYR A 129 -28.17 -19.64 -21.29
CA TYR A 129 -26.76 -19.88 -21.00
C TYR A 129 -26.46 -19.61 -19.51
N PHE A 130 -26.82 -18.43 -18.98
CA PHE A 130 -26.57 -18.10 -17.57
C PHE A 130 -27.37 -18.95 -16.59
N ALA A 131 -28.55 -19.49 -17.01
CA ALA A 131 -29.38 -20.30 -16.15
C ALA A 131 -28.86 -21.74 -16.03
N PHE A 132 -28.39 -22.33 -17.14
CA PHE A 132 -28.18 -23.79 -17.24
C PHE A 132 -26.74 -24.19 -17.57
N VAL A 133 -25.96 -23.34 -18.24
CA VAL A 133 -24.63 -23.70 -18.76
C VAL A 133 -23.50 -23.06 -17.96
N ALA A 134 -23.66 -21.79 -17.57
CA ALA A 134 -22.61 -21.05 -16.91
C ALA A 134 -22.23 -21.68 -15.55
N SER A 135 -20.97 -22.02 -15.40
CA SER A 135 -20.44 -22.64 -14.17
C SER A 135 -20.48 -21.65 -12.99
N PRO A 136 -20.91 -22.09 -11.81
CA PRO A 136 -20.91 -21.26 -10.62
C PRO A 136 -19.48 -20.87 -10.24
N GLN A 137 -19.27 -19.63 -9.83
CA GLN A 137 -17.98 -19.16 -9.33
C GLN A 137 -18.13 -18.70 -7.87
N TYR A 138 -17.25 -19.22 -7.04
CA TYR A 138 -17.17 -18.98 -5.61
C TYR A 138 -16.08 -17.95 -5.35
N VAL A 139 -16.29 -17.05 -4.38
CA VAL A 139 -15.37 -15.97 -4.02
C VAL A 139 -14.88 -16.19 -2.61
N SER A 140 -13.58 -16.37 -2.46
CA SER A 140 -12.92 -16.29 -1.16
C SER A 140 -12.26 -14.94 -1.01
N GLU A 141 -12.53 -14.25 0.08
CA GLU A 141 -12.02 -12.90 0.38
C GLU A 141 -11.19 -12.93 1.65
N PHE A 142 -10.07 -12.22 1.64
CA PHE A 142 -9.29 -11.91 2.83
C PHE A 142 -8.89 -10.44 2.82
N ARG A 143 -8.71 -9.89 4.04
CA ARG A 143 -8.38 -8.48 4.22
C ARG A 143 -7.24 -8.31 5.19
N PHE A 144 -6.31 -7.42 4.85
CA PHE A 144 -5.14 -7.14 5.66
C PHE A 144 -4.71 -5.69 5.50
N ALA A 145 -3.88 -5.24 6.43
CA ALA A 145 -3.15 -3.99 6.31
C ALA A 145 -1.66 -4.25 6.53
N VAL A 146 -0.81 -3.63 5.74
CA VAL A 146 0.63 -3.59 6.01
C VAL A 146 0.88 -2.51 7.04
N ARG A 147 1.47 -2.89 8.18
CA ARG A 147 1.76 -1.98 9.29
C ARG A 147 3.22 -2.06 9.66
N ALA A 148 3.78 -0.91 10.02
CA ALA A 148 5.06 -0.88 10.74
C ALA A 148 4.78 -1.17 12.22
N GLN A 149 5.65 -1.94 12.85
CA GLN A 149 5.61 -2.12 14.30
C GLN A 149 5.91 -0.76 14.92
N ASP A 150 4.96 -0.20 15.67
CA ASP A 150 5.11 1.11 16.28
C ASP A 150 6.34 1.08 17.21
N ALA A 151 7.38 1.77 16.80
CA ALA A 151 8.47 2.09 17.71
C ALA A 151 7.89 2.90 18.86
N ILE A 152 8.28 2.58 20.10
CA ILE A 152 8.00 3.28 21.33
C ILE A 152 7.86 4.78 21.05
N PRO A 153 6.81 5.47 21.53
CA PRO A 153 6.62 6.89 21.27
C PRO A 153 7.83 7.65 21.82
N GLN A 154 8.76 7.98 20.93
CA GLN A 154 9.82 8.91 21.20
C GLN A 154 9.20 10.30 21.14
N ASP A 155 9.56 11.13 22.11
CA ASP A 155 9.10 12.48 22.34
C ASP A 155 8.66 13.23 21.08
N SER A 156 7.60 14.01 21.21
CA SER A 156 6.82 14.68 20.17
C SER A 156 7.62 15.50 19.12
N LEU A 157 8.93 15.64 19.29
CA LEU A 157 9.80 16.31 18.31
C LEU A 157 10.35 15.35 17.25
N SER A 158 10.41 14.04 17.52
CA SER A 158 10.83 13.01 16.55
C SER A 158 9.67 12.47 15.70
N ALA A 159 8.43 12.80 16.03
CA ALA A 159 7.26 12.45 15.23
C ALA A 159 7.27 13.06 13.81
N ALA A 160 8.05 14.12 13.61
CA ALA A 160 8.24 14.73 12.29
C ALA A 160 9.21 13.96 11.37
N THR A 161 9.97 13.01 11.92
CA THR A 161 10.93 12.14 11.18
C THR A 161 10.51 10.67 11.18
N ALA A 162 9.37 10.34 11.82
CA ALA A 162 8.78 9.01 11.72
C ALA A 162 8.47 8.68 10.26
N VAL A 163 8.64 7.41 9.90
CA VAL A 163 8.38 6.82 8.58
C VAL A 163 7.20 7.52 7.93
N SER A 164 7.46 8.17 6.80
CA SER A 164 6.46 9.01 6.14
C SER A 164 5.23 8.14 5.85
N PRO A 165 4.00 8.58 6.19
CA PRO A 165 2.78 7.82 5.86
C PRO A 165 2.72 7.41 4.38
N ILE A 166 3.42 8.14 3.52
CA ILE A 166 3.55 7.90 2.09
C ILE A 166 4.28 6.57 1.77
N SER A 167 5.29 6.16 2.56
CA SER A 167 6.00 4.89 2.31
C SER A 167 5.12 3.68 2.60
N VAL A 168 4.37 3.71 3.70
CA VAL A 168 3.43 2.63 4.05
C VAL A 168 2.29 2.52 3.02
N LEU A 169 1.85 3.67 2.46
CA LEU A 169 0.88 3.68 1.37
C LEU A 169 1.45 3.00 0.12
N ALA A 170 2.70 3.32 -0.25
CA ALA A 170 3.36 2.70 -1.40
C ALA A 170 3.49 1.18 -1.24
N ASP A 171 3.85 0.70 -0.05
CA ASP A 171 4.00 -0.73 0.22
C ASP A 171 2.67 -1.49 0.08
N ASN A 172 1.55 -0.89 0.47
CA ASN A 172 0.22 -1.48 0.29
C ASN A 172 -0.17 -1.61 -1.19
N PHE A 173 0.16 -0.61 -2.03
CA PHE A 173 -0.04 -0.72 -3.48
C PHE A 173 0.80 -1.81 -4.12
N VAL A 174 2.06 -1.95 -3.68
CA VAL A 174 2.96 -3.00 -4.18
C VAL A 174 2.38 -4.38 -3.91
N VAL A 175 1.80 -4.62 -2.73
CA VAL A 175 1.19 -5.93 -2.41
C VAL A 175 -0.06 -6.19 -3.26
N ALA A 176 -0.90 -5.18 -3.50
CA ALA A 176 -2.07 -5.34 -4.35
C ALA A 176 -1.69 -5.61 -5.83
N ASP A 177 -0.64 -4.97 -6.33
CA ASP A 177 -0.11 -5.21 -7.68
C ASP A 177 0.55 -6.59 -7.78
N PHE A 178 1.33 -6.98 -6.76
CA PHE A 178 1.95 -8.30 -6.67
C PHE A 178 0.95 -9.43 -6.78
N ALA A 179 -0.22 -9.32 -6.13
CA ALA A 179 -1.27 -10.35 -6.17
C ALA A 179 -1.74 -10.70 -7.60
N ARG A 180 -1.56 -9.79 -8.56
CA ARG A 180 -1.88 -9.97 -9.98
C ARG A 180 -0.66 -10.34 -10.83
N SER A 181 0.53 -10.31 -10.25
CA SER A 181 1.79 -10.44 -10.98
C SER A 181 2.03 -11.86 -11.50
N ARG A 182 2.93 -11.95 -12.49
CA ARG A 182 3.40 -13.22 -13.03
C ARG A 182 4.09 -14.09 -11.96
N ASP A 183 4.85 -13.49 -11.04
CA ASP A 183 5.56 -14.23 -9.99
C ASP A 183 4.58 -15.01 -9.10
N VAL A 184 3.45 -14.40 -8.77
CA VAL A 184 2.36 -15.08 -8.03
C VAL A 184 1.79 -16.24 -8.84
N VAL A 185 1.55 -16.05 -10.14
CA VAL A 185 1.00 -17.11 -11.01
C VAL A 185 1.95 -18.29 -11.09
N ASP A 186 3.25 -18.05 -11.28
CA ASP A 186 4.27 -19.09 -11.35
C ASP A 186 4.37 -19.87 -10.01
N ARG A 187 4.29 -19.18 -8.87
CA ARG A 187 4.30 -19.81 -7.53
C ARG A 187 3.00 -20.57 -7.22
N LEU A 188 1.84 -19.99 -7.53
CA LEU A 188 0.56 -20.66 -7.33
C LEU A 188 0.41 -21.87 -8.28
N GLU A 189 0.97 -21.80 -9.50
CA GLU A 189 1.02 -22.96 -10.39
C GLU A 189 1.86 -24.09 -9.80
N ALA A 190 2.99 -23.77 -9.19
CA ALA A 190 3.86 -24.76 -8.54
C ALA A 190 3.26 -25.34 -7.25
N GLU A 191 2.56 -24.55 -6.43
CA GLU A 191 2.05 -24.95 -5.11
C GLU A 191 0.65 -25.60 -5.19
N VAL A 192 -0.25 -25.02 -5.98
CA VAL A 192 -1.67 -25.42 -6.05
C VAL A 192 -2.01 -26.04 -7.39
N GLY A 193 -1.38 -25.60 -8.49
CA GLY A 193 -1.68 -26.04 -9.85
C GLY A 193 -2.87 -25.30 -10.45
N LEU A 194 -2.69 -24.02 -10.79
CA LEU A 194 -3.74 -23.17 -11.39
C LEU A 194 -4.36 -23.77 -12.65
N ARG A 195 -3.52 -24.40 -13.50
CA ARG A 195 -3.99 -25.08 -14.73
C ARG A 195 -4.94 -26.21 -14.42
N ARG A 196 -4.73 -26.95 -13.33
CA ARG A 196 -5.63 -27.99 -12.88
C ARG A 196 -6.94 -27.42 -12.37
N VAL A 197 -6.86 -26.39 -11.51
CA VAL A 197 -8.03 -25.74 -10.88
C VAL A 197 -8.94 -25.10 -11.93
N TYR A 198 -8.38 -24.38 -12.90
CA TYR A 198 -9.16 -23.64 -13.90
C TYR A 198 -9.40 -24.40 -15.21
N GLY A 199 -8.67 -25.49 -15.44
CA GLY A 199 -8.79 -26.33 -16.62
C GLY A 199 -9.68 -27.57 -16.44
N ASP A 200 -10.40 -27.67 -15.33
CA ASP A 200 -11.27 -28.79 -15.03
C ASP A 200 -12.33 -29.00 -16.13
N ALA A 201 -12.60 -30.28 -16.46
CA ALA A 201 -13.55 -30.67 -17.49
C ALA A 201 -15.00 -30.32 -17.13
N ASP A 202 -15.31 -30.22 -15.83
CA ASP A 202 -16.66 -29.92 -15.34
C ASP A 202 -16.99 -28.40 -15.48
N VAL A 203 -16.02 -27.56 -15.84
CA VAL A 203 -16.22 -26.14 -16.08
C VAL A 203 -16.69 -25.88 -17.50
N ASP A 204 -17.64 -24.95 -17.67
CA ASP A 204 -18.17 -24.59 -18.98
C ASP A 204 -17.04 -24.14 -19.95
N ALA A 205 -17.20 -24.50 -21.23
CA ALA A 205 -16.15 -24.28 -22.26
C ALA A 205 -15.78 -22.81 -22.48
N LEU A 206 -16.64 -21.85 -22.07
CA LEU A 206 -16.41 -20.43 -22.25
C LEU A 206 -15.59 -19.83 -21.11
N SER A 207 -15.75 -20.38 -19.89
CA SER A 207 -15.07 -19.90 -18.69
C SER A 207 -13.81 -20.71 -18.34
N ARG A 208 -13.68 -21.90 -18.91
CA ARG A 208 -12.56 -22.82 -18.66
C ARG A 208 -11.26 -22.30 -19.27
N PHE A 209 -10.17 -22.44 -18.52
CA PHE A 209 -8.83 -22.18 -19.02
C PHE A 209 -8.30 -23.39 -19.84
N ASP A 210 -7.64 -23.12 -20.95
CA ASP A 210 -6.96 -24.16 -21.71
C ASP A 210 -5.62 -24.55 -21.04
N PRO A 211 -5.48 -25.76 -20.48
CA PRO A 211 -4.25 -26.15 -19.77
C PRO A 211 -2.99 -26.15 -20.65
N THR A 212 -3.14 -26.18 -21.99
CA THR A 212 -2.03 -26.18 -22.94
C THR A 212 -1.57 -24.76 -23.31
N ALA A 213 -2.32 -23.73 -22.91
CA ALA A 213 -2.00 -22.35 -23.20
C ALA A 213 -0.69 -21.89 -22.52
N SER A 214 -0.06 -20.85 -23.05
CA SER A 214 1.17 -20.30 -22.50
C SER A 214 0.96 -19.65 -21.11
N VAL A 215 2.06 -19.43 -20.40
CA VAL A 215 2.02 -18.76 -19.07
C VAL A 215 1.45 -17.36 -19.17
N GLU A 216 1.71 -16.64 -20.23
CA GLU A 216 1.17 -15.28 -20.48
C GLU A 216 -0.36 -15.29 -20.54
N HIS A 217 -0.95 -16.32 -21.13
CA HIS A 217 -2.40 -16.49 -21.13
C HIS A 217 -2.93 -16.85 -19.74
N LEU A 218 -2.16 -17.62 -18.97
CA LEU A 218 -2.52 -17.93 -17.58
C LEU A 218 -2.50 -16.69 -16.70
N VAL A 219 -1.49 -15.82 -16.85
CA VAL A 219 -1.42 -14.54 -16.14
C VAL A 219 -2.62 -13.67 -16.47
N LYS A 220 -2.94 -13.49 -17.75
CA LYS A 220 -4.10 -12.70 -18.17
C LYS A 220 -5.43 -13.30 -17.67
N TYR A 221 -5.52 -14.60 -17.61
CA TYR A 221 -6.69 -15.28 -17.07
C TYR A 221 -6.79 -15.05 -15.55
N TRP A 222 -5.67 -15.18 -14.83
CA TRP A 222 -5.57 -14.92 -13.40
C TRP A 222 -5.97 -13.49 -13.03
N GLU A 223 -5.50 -12.48 -13.77
CA GLU A 223 -5.91 -11.09 -13.61
C GLU A 223 -7.43 -10.89 -13.62
N GLY A 224 -8.15 -11.71 -14.39
CA GLY A 224 -9.61 -11.72 -14.41
C GLY A 224 -10.26 -12.47 -13.25
N LYS A 225 -9.51 -13.31 -12.53
CA LYS A 225 -10.00 -14.13 -11.42
C LYS A 225 -9.65 -13.58 -10.04
N VAL A 226 -8.62 -12.75 -9.95
CA VAL A 226 -8.22 -12.06 -8.73
C VAL A 226 -8.63 -10.59 -8.79
N ASP A 227 -9.28 -10.12 -7.75
CA ASP A 227 -9.56 -8.70 -7.55
C ASP A 227 -8.82 -8.25 -6.29
N ALA A 228 -7.74 -7.48 -6.49
CA ALA A 228 -6.93 -6.92 -5.43
C ALA A 228 -7.13 -5.41 -5.40
N HIS A 229 -7.66 -4.89 -4.33
CA HIS A 229 -7.98 -3.49 -4.15
C HIS A 229 -7.41 -2.96 -2.84
N PHE A 230 -6.71 -1.82 -2.94
CA PHE A 230 -6.26 -1.05 -1.79
C PHE A 230 -7.13 0.18 -1.59
N ASP A 231 -7.78 0.28 -0.44
CA ASP A 231 -8.55 1.46 -0.06
C ASP A 231 -7.66 2.44 0.71
N MET A 232 -7.34 3.55 0.06
CA MET A 232 -6.50 4.61 0.65
C MET A 232 -7.15 5.29 1.87
N THR A 233 -8.48 5.24 1.99
CA THR A 233 -9.19 5.89 3.09
C THR A 233 -9.05 5.10 4.39
N THR A 234 -9.12 3.77 4.27
CA THR A 234 -9.05 2.86 5.42
C THR A 234 -7.66 2.26 5.63
N GLY A 235 -6.78 2.32 4.61
CA GLY A 235 -5.47 1.69 4.62
C GLY A 235 -5.54 0.16 4.52
N ILE A 236 -6.64 -0.37 3.98
CA ILE A 236 -6.96 -1.79 3.95
C ILE A 236 -6.78 -2.34 2.54
N ASN A 237 -6.07 -3.46 2.42
CA ASN A 237 -6.08 -4.30 1.23
C ASN A 237 -7.21 -5.32 1.32
N SER A 238 -8.06 -5.39 0.31
CA SER A 238 -9.07 -6.41 0.11
C SER A 238 -8.71 -7.21 -1.13
N ILE A 239 -8.49 -8.50 -0.96
CA ILE A 239 -8.19 -9.42 -2.06
C ILE A 239 -9.28 -10.47 -2.14
N GLN A 240 -9.86 -10.62 -3.32
CA GLN A 240 -10.89 -11.59 -3.64
C GLN A 240 -10.36 -12.53 -4.72
N VAL A 241 -10.47 -13.82 -4.48
CA VAL A 241 -10.08 -14.86 -5.42
C VAL A 241 -11.32 -15.63 -5.84
N ARG A 242 -11.49 -15.83 -7.16
CA ARG A 242 -12.62 -16.55 -7.74
C ARG A 242 -12.15 -17.88 -8.26
N ALA A 243 -12.86 -18.97 -7.89
CA ALA A 243 -12.68 -20.30 -8.45
C ALA A 243 -14.04 -20.96 -8.71
N PHE A 244 -14.03 -22.11 -9.35
CA PHE A 244 -15.25 -22.85 -9.69
C PHE A 244 -15.71 -23.81 -8.57
N SER A 245 -14.86 -24.05 -7.57
CA SER A 245 -15.16 -24.84 -6.39
C SER A 245 -14.93 -23.98 -5.12
N PRO A 246 -15.73 -24.17 -4.04
CA PRO A 246 -15.49 -23.53 -2.76
C PRO A 246 -14.11 -23.84 -2.18
N ASP A 247 -13.69 -25.10 -2.28
CA ASP A 247 -12.42 -25.58 -1.75
C ASP A 247 -11.23 -24.97 -2.50
N ASP A 248 -11.32 -24.89 -3.83
CA ASP A 248 -10.27 -24.27 -4.65
C ASP A 248 -10.18 -22.75 -4.39
N ALA A 249 -11.32 -22.06 -4.28
CA ALA A 249 -11.34 -20.64 -3.97
C ALA A 249 -10.65 -20.34 -2.62
N HIS A 250 -10.95 -21.15 -1.61
CA HIS A 250 -10.34 -21.03 -0.28
C HIS A 250 -8.84 -21.38 -0.33
N THR A 251 -8.47 -22.49 -0.96
CA THR A 251 -7.06 -22.93 -1.06
C THR A 251 -6.19 -21.90 -1.78
N LEU A 252 -6.68 -21.35 -2.89
CA LEU A 252 -6.00 -20.30 -3.63
C LEU A 252 -5.87 -19.01 -2.81
N ALA A 253 -6.91 -18.62 -2.06
CA ALA A 253 -6.88 -17.44 -1.22
C ALA A 253 -5.88 -17.60 -0.05
N VAL A 254 -5.80 -18.77 0.58
CA VAL A 254 -4.81 -19.08 1.63
C VAL A 254 -3.39 -19.05 1.07
N ALA A 255 -3.16 -19.69 -0.09
CA ALA A 255 -1.86 -19.68 -0.74
C ALA A 255 -1.44 -18.26 -1.15
N LEU A 256 -2.35 -17.47 -1.72
CA LEU A 256 -2.09 -16.08 -2.08
C LEU A 256 -1.81 -15.21 -0.86
N GLN A 257 -2.54 -15.37 0.24
CA GLN A 257 -2.27 -14.66 1.50
C GLN A 257 -0.84 -14.94 1.97
N LYS A 258 -0.44 -16.21 1.99
CA LYS A 258 0.91 -16.63 2.38
C LYS A 258 1.98 -15.99 1.49
N LEU A 259 1.77 -15.94 0.17
CA LEU A 259 2.70 -15.27 -0.76
C LEU A 259 2.78 -13.77 -0.51
N CYS A 260 1.68 -13.10 -0.17
CA CYS A 260 1.67 -11.70 0.22
C CYS A 260 2.44 -11.46 1.54
N GLU A 261 2.30 -12.35 2.52
CA GLU A 261 3.08 -12.31 3.78
C GLU A 261 4.57 -12.49 3.52
N GLU A 262 4.95 -13.44 2.68
CA GLU A 262 6.34 -13.67 2.28
C GLU A 262 6.94 -12.44 1.58
N LEU A 263 6.18 -11.80 0.68
CA LEU A 263 6.61 -10.56 0.03
C LEU A 263 6.88 -9.46 1.06
N VAL A 264 5.92 -9.15 1.93
CA VAL A 264 6.05 -8.09 2.94
C VAL A 264 7.24 -8.37 3.86
N ASN A 265 7.39 -9.62 4.31
CA ASN A 265 8.52 -10.03 5.14
C ASN A 265 9.86 -9.89 4.39
N SER A 266 9.91 -10.25 3.10
CA SER A 266 11.12 -10.13 2.27
C SER A 266 11.53 -8.67 2.04
N ILE A 267 10.56 -7.79 1.78
CA ILE A 267 10.79 -6.34 1.62
C ILE A 267 11.32 -5.76 2.93
N SER A 268 10.66 -6.09 4.06
CA SER A 268 11.06 -5.64 5.39
C SER A 268 12.47 -6.09 5.74
N GLU A 269 12.79 -7.36 5.51
CA GLU A 269 14.11 -7.94 5.77
C GLU A 269 15.20 -7.28 4.92
N LYS A 270 14.94 -7.13 3.62
CA LYS A 270 15.90 -6.48 2.70
C LYS A 270 16.14 -5.00 3.06
N ALA A 271 15.08 -4.27 3.43
CA ALA A 271 15.20 -2.89 3.88
C ALA A 271 16.06 -2.79 5.14
N ARG A 272 15.82 -3.67 6.11
CA ARG A 272 16.58 -3.78 7.35
C ARG A 272 18.05 -4.09 7.11
N GLN A 273 18.33 -5.12 6.32
CA GLN A 273 19.70 -5.51 5.96
C GLN A 273 20.44 -4.38 5.26
N THR A 274 19.82 -3.74 4.30
CA THR A 274 20.42 -2.62 3.56
C THR A 274 20.77 -1.46 4.50
N GLN A 275 19.88 -1.13 5.45
CA GLN A 275 20.09 -0.04 6.40
C GLN A 275 21.26 -0.35 7.36
N VAL A 276 21.31 -1.56 7.91
CA VAL A 276 22.39 -1.99 8.81
C VAL A 276 23.71 -2.08 8.06
N GLN A 277 23.72 -2.70 6.89
CA GLN A 277 24.91 -2.82 6.04
C GLN A 277 25.50 -1.46 5.65
N TYR A 278 24.64 -0.49 5.30
CA TYR A 278 25.13 0.87 5.03
C TYR A 278 25.85 1.49 6.22
N ALA A 279 25.30 1.33 7.44
CA ALA A 279 25.91 1.84 8.65
C ALA A 279 27.21 1.10 9.01
N GLU A 280 27.26 -0.21 8.80
CA GLU A 280 28.45 -1.04 8.96
C GLU A 280 29.59 -0.61 8.02
N ASP A 281 29.25 -0.35 6.76
CA ASP A 281 30.19 0.19 5.77
C ASP A 281 30.74 1.56 6.19
N GLN A 282 29.92 2.40 6.85
CA GLN A 282 30.39 3.68 7.38
C GLN A 282 31.42 3.48 8.50
N VAL A 283 31.15 2.55 9.43
CA VAL A 283 32.10 2.17 10.48
C VAL A 283 33.41 1.68 9.88
N ALA A 284 33.35 0.74 8.92
CA ALA A 284 34.53 0.21 8.26
C ALA A 284 35.35 1.27 7.50
N ARG A 285 34.70 2.26 6.91
CA ARG A 285 35.39 3.41 6.29
C ARG A 285 36.05 4.31 7.31
N ALA A 286 35.36 4.61 8.41
CA ALA A 286 35.87 5.45 9.48
C ALA A 286 37.05 4.78 10.20
N GLU A 287 36.97 3.47 10.43
CA GLU A 287 38.05 2.69 11.02
C GLU A 287 39.31 2.71 10.15
N ARG A 288 39.16 2.47 8.86
CA ARG A 288 40.31 2.54 7.91
C ARG A 288 40.95 3.92 7.90
N LYS A 289 40.14 4.98 7.91
CA LYS A 289 40.63 6.36 7.96
C LYS A 289 41.40 6.63 9.27
N LEU A 290 40.86 6.16 10.41
CA LEU A 290 41.53 6.28 11.70
C LEU A 290 42.87 5.52 11.73
N ALA A 291 42.91 4.31 11.20
CA ALA A 291 44.10 3.50 11.10
C ALA A 291 45.19 4.15 10.21
N ASP A 292 44.79 4.70 9.05
CA ASP A 292 45.68 5.42 8.13
C ASP A 292 46.30 6.66 8.79
N VAL A 293 45.48 7.48 9.45
CA VAL A 293 45.97 8.71 10.12
C VAL A 293 46.90 8.35 11.31
N ARG A 294 46.57 7.34 12.11
CA ARG A 294 47.43 6.88 13.19
C ARG A 294 48.73 6.29 12.68
N ALA A 295 48.72 5.59 11.56
CA ALA A 295 49.93 5.10 10.94
C ALA A 295 50.84 6.26 10.51
N ARG A 296 50.31 7.29 9.89
CA ARG A 296 51.04 8.51 9.51
C ARG A 296 51.59 9.25 10.72
N GLU A 297 50.78 9.38 11.80
CA GLU A 297 51.27 9.98 13.06
C GLU A 297 52.43 9.20 13.66
N THR A 298 52.35 7.89 13.65
CA THR A 298 53.43 7.00 14.15
C THR A 298 54.66 7.11 13.29
N GLU A 299 54.56 7.11 11.97
CA GLU A 299 55.67 7.29 11.03
C GLU A 299 56.32 8.67 11.22
N PHE A 300 55.50 9.73 11.40
CA PHE A 300 56.01 11.06 11.67
C PHE A 300 56.80 11.12 12.99
N ARG A 301 56.29 10.55 14.09
CA ARG A 301 57.00 10.46 15.37
C ARG A 301 58.30 9.71 15.27
N ALA A 302 58.34 8.65 14.47
CA ALA A 302 59.58 7.86 14.26
C ALA A 302 60.63 8.67 13.47
N ARG A 303 60.22 9.55 12.57
CA ARG A 303 61.08 10.38 11.75
C ARG A 303 61.62 11.60 12.52
N VAL A 304 60.81 12.14 13.42
CA VAL A 304 61.11 13.39 14.16
C VAL A 304 61.35 13.03 15.65
N GLN A 305 62.59 12.89 16.07
CA GLN A 305 63.00 12.52 17.44
C GLN A 305 62.71 13.60 18.50
N THR A 306 62.25 14.78 18.17
CA THR A 306 62.02 15.91 19.08
C THR A 306 60.53 16.32 19.09
N VAL A 307 59.85 15.96 20.15
CA VAL A 307 58.47 16.47 20.38
C VAL A 307 58.37 16.99 21.81
N ASP A 308 58.68 18.25 21.98
CA ASP A 308 58.33 18.98 23.20
C ASP A 308 57.89 20.45 22.94
N ALA A 309 57.03 20.59 21.96
CA ALA A 309 56.43 21.91 21.63
C ALA A 309 54.88 21.93 21.76
N ALA A 310 54.34 21.14 22.67
CA ALA A 310 52.92 20.81 22.68
C ALA A 310 52.01 21.83 23.43
N GLN A 311 52.52 22.90 24.05
CA GLN A 311 51.69 23.67 24.95
C GLN A 311 50.91 24.86 24.28
N SER A 312 51.43 25.47 23.23
CA SER A 312 50.78 26.64 22.60
C SER A 312 49.72 26.21 21.55
N ALA A 313 49.82 25.05 21.01
CA ALA A 313 48.95 24.54 19.97
C ALA A 313 47.63 23.93 20.47
N SER A 314 47.56 23.60 21.77
CA SER A 314 46.37 22.90 22.33
C SER A 314 45.05 23.68 22.18
N THR A 315 45.11 25.00 22.21
CA THR A 315 43.90 25.85 22.08
C THR A 315 43.37 25.88 20.65
N GLN A 316 44.26 25.92 19.64
CA GLN A 316 43.85 25.92 18.23
C GLN A 316 43.37 24.53 17.79
N ILE A 317 43.99 23.46 18.34
CA ILE A 317 43.58 22.06 18.12
C ILE A 317 42.16 21.83 18.65
N ALA A 318 41.87 22.33 19.87
CA ALA A 318 40.55 22.21 20.46
C ALA A 318 39.45 22.94 19.61
N LEU A 319 39.80 24.09 19.04
CA LEU A 319 38.90 24.80 18.15
C LEU A 319 38.65 24.06 16.83
N ALA A 320 39.72 23.53 16.20
CA ALA A 320 39.59 22.76 15.00
C ALA A 320 38.72 21.50 15.21
N ALA A 321 38.94 20.81 16.32
CA ALA A 321 38.16 19.60 16.68
C ALA A 321 36.65 19.91 16.89
N LYS A 322 36.34 21.12 17.48
CA LYS A 322 34.96 21.56 17.63
C LYS A 322 34.29 21.80 16.27
N VAL A 323 34.95 22.58 15.40
CA VAL A 323 34.42 22.92 14.06
C VAL A 323 34.22 21.68 13.21
N GLU A 324 35.05 20.68 13.32
CA GLU A 324 34.94 19.43 12.57
C GLU A 324 33.86 18.49 13.15
N GLY A 325 33.59 18.55 14.44
CA GLY A 325 32.42 17.94 15.08
C GLY A 325 31.12 18.56 14.55
N ASP A 326 31.08 19.88 14.44
CA ASP A 326 29.93 20.62 13.89
C ASP A 326 29.72 20.28 12.40
N LEU A 327 30.80 20.19 11.60
CA LEU A 327 30.75 19.79 10.19
C LEU A 327 30.22 18.35 10.01
N THR A 328 30.61 17.44 10.88
CA THR A 328 30.16 16.05 10.82
C THR A 328 28.66 15.94 11.11
N SER A 329 28.17 16.71 12.10
CA SER A 329 26.74 16.75 12.41
C SER A 329 25.92 17.36 11.27
N MET A 330 26.41 18.43 10.64
CA MET A 330 25.76 19.07 9.47
C MET A 330 25.73 18.13 8.26
N ARG A 331 26.78 17.38 8.00
CA ARG A 331 26.81 16.37 6.92
C ARG A 331 25.84 15.24 7.18
N ALA A 332 25.74 14.76 8.42
CA ALA A 332 24.77 13.74 8.79
C ALA A 332 23.31 14.24 8.64
N GLU A 333 23.06 15.49 9.00
CA GLU A 333 21.75 16.13 8.76
C GLU A 333 21.47 16.27 7.26
N TYR A 334 22.44 16.71 6.46
CA TYR A 334 22.33 16.83 5.02
C TYR A 334 22.00 15.48 4.37
N GLU A 335 22.69 14.41 4.71
CA GLU A 335 22.42 13.06 4.19
C GLU A 335 21.03 12.55 4.60
N THR A 336 20.57 12.93 5.78
CA THR A 336 19.23 12.56 6.25
C THR A 336 18.16 13.30 5.45
N VAL A 337 18.32 14.62 5.28
CA VAL A 337 17.35 15.48 4.59
C VAL A 337 17.31 15.18 3.08
N ARG A 338 18.45 14.87 2.46
CA ARG A 338 18.57 14.53 1.04
C ARG A 338 17.78 13.25 0.65
N ARG A 339 17.49 12.37 1.60
CA ARG A 339 16.66 11.18 1.32
C ARG A 339 15.19 11.50 1.09
N TYR A 340 14.75 12.69 1.54
CA TYR A 340 13.34 13.08 1.54
C TYR A 340 13.05 14.35 0.74
N LEU A 341 14.08 15.11 0.37
CA LEU A 341 13.95 16.39 -0.35
C LEU A 341 14.86 16.40 -1.57
N ASP A 342 14.37 17.00 -2.64
CA ASP A 342 15.11 17.18 -3.89
C ASP A 342 16.22 18.23 -3.72
N ASP A 343 17.32 18.12 -4.49
CA ASP A 343 18.48 19.01 -4.47
C ASP A 343 18.14 20.49 -4.74
N THR A 344 16.96 20.76 -5.28
CA THR A 344 16.43 22.13 -5.51
C THR A 344 15.83 22.80 -4.26
N SER A 345 15.59 22.03 -3.20
CA SER A 345 14.95 22.52 -1.96
C SER A 345 15.78 23.64 -1.28
N PRO A 346 15.15 24.74 -0.84
CA PRO A 346 15.83 25.80 -0.10
C PRO A 346 16.57 25.30 1.15
N ARG A 347 16.05 24.30 1.84
CA ARG A 347 16.68 23.72 3.03
C ARG A 347 17.97 22.96 2.71
N ILE A 348 18.00 22.24 1.60
CA ILE A 348 19.22 21.56 1.11
C ILE A 348 20.28 22.59 0.72
N LYS A 349 19.89 23.68 0.04
CA LYS A 349 20.81 24.75 -0.33
C LYS A 349 21.45 25.41 0.91
N VAL A 350 20.64 25.77 1.91
CA VAL A 350 21.14 26.37 3.16
C VAL A 350 22.12 25.43 3.88
N LEU A 351 21.80 24.14 4.01
CA LEU A 351 22.69 23.14 4.60
C LEU A 351 24.00 22.99 3.82
N LYS A 352 23.94 22.99 2.51
CA LYS A 352 25.12 22.90 1.63
C LYS A 352 26.02 24.14 1.77
N ASP A 353 25.41 25.33 1.86
CA ASP A 353 26.16 26.57 2.07
C ASP A 353 26.79 26.63 3.46
N GLN A 354 26.11 26.14 4.50
CA GLN A 354 26.67 26.02 5.86
C GLN A 354 27.84 25.03 5.91
N ILE A 355 27.72 23.88 5.27
CA ILE A 355 28.81 22.89 5.17
C ILE A 355 30.01 23.51 4.47
N ALA A 356 29.81 24.17 3.32
CA ALA A 356 30.90 24.81 2.58
C ALA A 356 31.59 25.94 3.40
N SER A 357 30.80 26.76 4.12
CA SER A 357 31.33 27.79 5.00
C SER A 357 32.15 27.22 6.16
N THR A 358 31.67 26.14 6.79
CA THR A 358 32.36 25.46 7.90
C THR A 358 33.63 24.76 7.43
N GLU A 359 33.60 24.16 6.22
CA GLU A 359 34.78 23.61 5.55
C GLU A 359 35.86 24.68 5.30
N ALA A 360 35.45 25.83 4.81
CA ALA A 360 36.35 26.95 4.58
C ALA A 360 36.96 27.49 5.92
N GLN A 361 36.16 27.56 7.00
CA GLN A 361 36.67 27.92 8.33
C GLN A 361 37.67 26.87 8.84
N LEU A 362 37.39 25.59 8.70
CA LEU A 362 38.29 24.52 9.09
C LEU A 362 39.60 24.57 8.32
N ALA A 363 39.56 24.81 7.01
CA ALA A 363 40.74 25.00 6.16
C ALA A 363 41.58 26.19 6.62
N ALA A 364 40.94 27.32 6.98
CA ALA A 364 41.61 28.50 7.46
C ALA A 364 42.27 28.29 8.84
N ILE A 365 41.65 27.53 9.74
CA ILE A 365 42.25 27.15 11.03
C ILE A 365 43.47 26.23 10.80
N LYS A 366 43.33 25.21 9.95
CA LYS A 366 44.41 24.28 9.58
C LYS A 366 45.60 25.03 8.94
N GLU A 367 45.36 26.07 8.12
CA GLU A 367 46.39 26.86 7.50
C GLU A 367 47.12 27.78 8.53
N ARG A 368 46.36 28.38 9.48
CA ARG A 368 46.99 29.15 10.57
C ARG A 368 47.88 28.32 11.49
N VAL A 369 47.51 27.09 11.75
CA VAL A 369 48.34 26.13 12.50
C VAL A 369 49.64 25.83 11.75
N LYS A 370 49.62 25.83 10.41
CA LYS A 370 50.86 25.69 9.59
C LYS A 370 51.78 26.89 9.57
N VAL A 371 51.22 28.11 9.73
CA VAL A 371 51.95 29.38 9.53
C VAL A 371 52.43 30.03 10.85
N GLY A 372 51.91 29.62 12.00
CA GLY A 372 52.07 30.36 13.29
C GLY A 372 53.28 29.97 14.13
N GLY A 373 54.53 30.13 13.65
CA GLY A 373 55.71 29.95 14.49
C GLY A 373 56.90 30.75 14.01
N ASP A 374 57.29 31.80 14.77
CA ASP A 374 58.54 32.59 14.63
C ASP A 374 59.80 31.81 15.11
N ALA A 375 59.73 30.52 15.26
CA ALA A 375 60.87 29.65 15.52
C ALA A 375 61.42 29.12 14.17
N ASN A 376 62.69 28.83 14.16
CA ASN A 376 63.48 28.32 13.04
C ASN A 376 62.60 27.66 11.94
N PRO A 377 62.62 28.07 10.67
CA PRO A 377 61.63 27.65 9.65
C PRO A 377 61.44 26.13 9.52
N THR A 378 62.44 25.35 9.91
CA THR A 378 62.39 23.89 9.89
C THR A 378 61.62 23.32 11.08
N ASP A 379 61.81 23.88 12.29
CA ASP A 379 61.14 23.40 13.49
C ASP A 379 59.65 23.82 13.50
N ALA A 380 59.34 25.00 13.03
CA ALA A 380 58.00 25.50 12.91
C ALA A 380 57.14 24.66 11.91
N ARG A 381 57.70 24.26 10.79
CA ARG A 381 57.02 23.35 9.82
C ARG A 381 56.76 21.99 10.43
N THR A 382 57.74 21.43 11.12
CA THR A 382 57.67 20.11 11.76
C THR A 382 56.62 20.10 12.86
N ILE A 383 56.54 21.15 13.67
CA ILE A 383 55.51 21.32 14.68
C ILE A 383 54.11 21.44 14.04
N GLY A 384 54.00 22.25 13.00
CA GLY A 384 52.70 22.42 12.28
C GLY A 384 52.21 21.11 11.61
N GLU A 385 53.12 20.29 11.05
CA GLU A 385 52.80 18.97 10.51
C GLU A 385 52.32 18.00 11.58
N TYR A 386 52.99 17.97 12.73
CA TYR A 386 52.58 17.13 13.87
C TYR A 386 51.21 17.52 14.43
N GLU A 387 50.98 18.81 14.62
CA GLU A 387 49.68 19.32 15.08
C GLU A 387 48.55 18.99 14.10
N THR A 388 48.80 19.11 12.80
CA THR A 388 47.84 18.74 11.76
C THR A 388 47.52 17.24 11.83
N LEU A 389 48.55 16.38 11.96
CA LEU A 389 48.34 14.93 12.11
C LEU A 389 47.55 14.59 13.37
N LYS A 390 47.85 15.27 14.50
CA LYS A 390 47.13 15.07 15.76
C LYS A 390 45.66 15.51 15.66
N VAL A 391 45.38 16.64 15.04
CA VAL A 391 44.01 17.10 14.76
C VAL A 391 43.28 16.10 13.82
N ASP A 392 43.96 15.64 12.77
CA ASP A 392 43.40 14.63 11.86
C ASP A 392 43.07 13.32 12.57
N ALA A 393 43.93 12.90 13.54
CA ALA A 393 43.70 11.71 14.36
C ALA A 393 42.50 11.88 15.30
N ASP A 394 42.39 13.02 15.98
CA ASP A 394 41.26 13.32 16.86
C ASP A 394 39.92 13.40 16.06
N VAL A 395 39.98 13.97 14.89
CA VAL A 395 38.83 14.02 13.97
C VAL A 395 38.45 12.63 13.47
N ALA A 396 39.42 11.85 13.00
CA ALA A 396 39.17 10.49 12.56
C ALA A 396 38.59 9.62 13.69
N LEU A 397 39.03 9.84 14.94
CA LEU A 397 38.45 9.18 16.11
C LEU A 397 37.01 9.59 16.36
N LYS A 398 36.68 10.90 16.26
CA LYS A 398 35.33 11.38 16.43
C LYS A 398 34.40 10.88 15.32
N ILE A 399 34.86 10.83 14.07
CA ILE A 399 34.13 10.25 12.95
C ILE A 399 33.84 8.76 13.21
N TYR A 400 34.83 8.02 13.70
CA TYR A 400 34.68 6.61 14.05
C TYR A 400 33.64 6.41 15.19
N GLN A 401 33.73 7.22 16.24
CA GLN A 401 32.73 7.21 17.33
C GLN A 401 31.32 7.55 16.86
N ALA A 402 31.17 8.57 16.01
CA ALA A 402 29.88 8.94 15.41
C ALA A 402 29.35 7.85 14.51
N ALA A 403 30.21 7.19 13.72
CA ALA A 403 29.82 6.05 12.89
C ALA A 403 29.33 4.86 13.72
N LEU A 404 30.01 4.54 14.84
CA LEU A 404 29.55 3.51 15.77
C LEU A 404 28.19 3.84 16.39
N GLN A 405 27.99 5.07 16.82
CA GLN A 405 26.69 5.51 17.35
C GLN A 405 25.59 5.41 16.28
N SER A 406 25.90 5.80 15.04
CA SER A 406 24.99 5.67 13.90
C SER A 406 24.64 4.20 13.60
N TYR A 407 25.64 3.31 13.68
CA TYR A 407 25.44 1.87 13.50
C TYR A 407 24.51 1.29 14.57
N GLU A 408 24.75 1.59 15.85
CA GLU A 408 23.87 1.13 16.93
C GLU A 408 22.43 1.68 16.77
N GLN A 409 22.28 2.94 16.38
CA GLN A 409 20.98 3.52 16.09
C GLN A 409 20.31 2.84 14.89
N ALA A 410 21.06 2.56 13.80
CA ALA A 410 20.53 1.87 12.64
C ALA A 410 20.06 0.46 13.01
N ARG A 411 20.85 -0.25 13.84
CA ARG A 411 20.51 -1.58 14.35
C ARG A 411 19.23 -1.56 15.20
N LEU A 412 19.13 -0.62 16.13
CA LEU A 412 17.92 -0.47 16.97
C LEU A 412 16.69 -0.11 16.13
N ARG A 413 16.82 0.81 15.16
CA ARG A 413 15.74 1.15 14.22
C ARG A 413 15.34 -0.03 13.34
N ALA A 414 16.32 -0.82 12.88
CA ALA A 414 16.06 -2.02 12.11
C ALA A 414 15.24 -3.07 12.89
N LEU A 415 15.42 -3.15 14.20
CA LEU A 415 14.63 -4.01 15.07
C LEU A 415 13.22 -3.44 15.34
N ALA A 416 13.10 -2.11 15.42
CA ALA A 416 11.82 -1.44 15.72
C ALA A 416 10.92 -1.28 14.50
N ASN A 417 11.48 -1.08 13.29
CA ASN A 417 10.73 -0.79 12.06
C ASN A 417 10.45 -2.06 11.24
N GLN A 418 9.92 -3.10 11.86
CA GLN A 418 9.48 -4.28 11.13
C GLN A 418 8.12 -4.04 10.49
N LEU A 419 8.04 -4.21 9.17
CA LEU A 419 6.77 -4.29 8.48
C LEU A 419 6.19 -5.68 8.70
N TYR A 420 4.91 -5.76 8.98
CA TYR A 420 4.19 -7.02 9.06
C TYR A 420 2.81 -6.90 8.43
N LEU A 421 2.34 -8.01 7.94
CA LEU A 421 1.00 -8.11 7.38
C LEU A 421 0.02 -8.43 8.52
N ALA A 422 -0.80 -7.44 8.89
CA ALA A 422 -1.84 -7.62 9.89
C ALA A 422 -3.13 -8.11 9.22
N THR A 423 -3.36 -9.42 9.19
CA THR A 423 -4.60 -10.00 8.67
C THR A 423 -5.67 -9.95 9.75
N TYR A 424 -6.79 -9.28 9.46
CA TYR A 424 -7.95 -9.23 10.35
C TYR A 424 -9.19 -9.91 9.76
N VAL A 425 -9.19 -10.23 8.47
CA VAL A 425 -10.17 -11.12 7.85
C VAL A 425 -9.39 -12.24 7.17
N GLN A 426 -9.51 -13.45 7.71
CA GLN A 426 -8.92 -14.67 7.13
C GLN A 426 -9.68 -15.08 5.87
N PRO A 427 -9.05 -15.81 4.93
CA PRO A 427 -9.73 -16.38 3.78
C PRO A 427 -10.97 -17.16 4.20
N THR A 428 -12.11 -16.77 3.66
CA THR A 428 -13.40 -17.41 4.00
C THR A 428 -13.70 -18.54 3.04
N MET A 429 -14.30 -19.62 3.55
CA MET A 429 -14.84 -20.68 2.72
C MET A 429 -16.22 -20.26 2.21
N PRO A 430 -16.41 -20.02 0.91
CA PRO A 430 -17.69 -19.56 0.38
C PRO A 430 -18.71 -20.69 0.40
N GLN A 431 -19.94 -20.40 0.81
CA GLN A 431 -21.05 -21.36 0.82
C GLN A 431 -21.91 -21.24 -0.43
N ASP A 432 -22.04 -20.02 -0.97
CA ASP A 432 -22.85 -19.70 -2.14
C ASP A 432 -22.01 -19.19 -3.31
N ALA A 433 -22.44 -19.49 -4.52
CA ALA A 433 -21.82 -18.94 -5.73
C ALA A 433 -22.16 -17.45 -5.90
N ALA A 434 -21.12 -16.61 -5.98
CA ALA A 434 -21.28 -15.18 -6.16
C ALA A 434 -21.49 -14.77 -7.62
N TYR A 435 -21.02 -15.58 -8.58
CA TYR A 435 -21.13 -15.35 -10.01
C TYR A 435 -21.57 -16.62 -10.77
N PRO A 436 -22.17 -16.47 -11.98
CA PRO A 436 -22.68 -15.23 -12.56
C PRO A 436 -23.88 -14.70 -11.77
N ARG A 437 -24.07 -13.38 -11.77
CA ARG A 437 -25.29 -12.76 -11.24
C ARG A 437 -26.39 -12.88 -12.29
N ARG A 438 -27.01 -14.07 -12.36
CA ARG A 438 -27.89 -14.52 -13.46
C ARG A 438 -28.89 -13.45 -13.92
N THR A 439 -29.58 -12.80 -13.00
CA THR A 439 -30.58 -11.76 -13.32
C THR A 439 -29.94 -10.47 -13.81
N LEU A 440 -28.88 -10.01 -13.16
CA LEU A 440 -28.20 -8.77 -13.49
C LEU A 440 -27.45 -8.89 -14.82
N ASP A 441 -26.73 -9.99 -15.03
CA ASP A 441 -25.95 -10.21 -16.24
C ASP A 441 -26.88 -10.36 -17.47
N THR A 442 -28.03 -11.06 -17.32
CA THR A 442 -29.05 -11.16 -18.36
C THR A 442 -29.66 -9.78 -18.68
N PHE A 443 -29.92 -8.97 -17.65
CA PHE A 443 -30.46 -7.62 -17.84
C PHE A 443 -29.47 -6.67 -18.52
N LEU A 444 -28.19 -6.73 -18.14
CA LEU A 444 -27.13 -5.95 -18.81
C LEU A 444 -26.99 -6.35 -20.28
N PHE A 445 -27.04 -7.65 -20.56
CA PHE A 445 -26.99 -8.15 -21.92
C PHE A 445 -28.20 -7.66 -22.75
N PHE A 446 -29.40 -7.69 -22.17
CA PHE A 446 -30.61 -7.12 -22.78
C PHE A 446 -30.44 -5.63 -23.10
N LEU A 447 -29.93 -4.82 -22.13
CA LEU A 447 -29.69 -3.39 -22.35
C LEU A 447 -28.69 -3.13 -23.47
N ALA A 448 -27.61 -3.91 -23.54
CA ALA A 448 -26.61 -3.79 -24.60
C ALA A 448 -27.22 -4.15 -25.97
N ALA A 449 -27.95 -5.25 -26.06
CA ALA A 449 -28.65 -5.66 -27.29
C ALA A 449 -29.68 -4.65 -27.72
N LEU A 450 -30.46 -4.05 -26.80
CA LEU A 450 -31.40 -2.99 -27.04
C LEU A 450 -30.72 -1.73 -27.59
N GLY A 451 -29.58 -1.31 -26.99
CA GLY A 451 -28.81 -0.18 -27.47
C GLY A 451 -28.30 -0.37 -28.90
N ILE A 452 -27.76 -1.55 -29.21
CA ILE A 452 -27.32 -1.89 -30.56
C ILE A 452 -28.50 -1.85 -31.55
N TRP A 453 -29.68 -2.40 -31.17
CA TRP A 453 -30.85 -2.40 -31.99
C TRP A 453 -31.37 -0.97 -32.29
N VAL A 454 -31.42 -0.09 -31.27
CA VAL A 454 -31.83 1.31 -31.43
C VAL A 454 -30.91 2.03 -32.41
N VAL A 455 -29.57 1.90 -32.23
CA VAL A 455 -28.60 2.53 -33.15
C VAL A 455 -28.77 1.98 -34.57
N SER A 456 -28.84 0.66 -34.71
CA SER A 456 -29.03 0.00 -36.03
C SER A 456 -30.32 0.45 -36.73
N THR A 457 -31.42 0.60 -35.97
CA THR A 457 -32.69 1.03 -36.48
C THR A 457 -32.65 2.51 -36.94
N LEU A 458 -32.01 3.39 -36.14
CA LEU A 458 -31.82 4.80 -36.50
C LEU A 458 -30.97 4.93 -37.78
N VAL A 459 -29.88 4.20 -37.88
CA VAL A 459 -29.02 4.21 -39.08
C VAL A 459 -29.79 3.70 -40.28
N PHE A 460 -30.54 2.60 -40.14
CA PHE A 460 -31.35 2.07 -41.24
C PHE A 460 -32.42 3.07 -41.74
N TYR A 461 -33.13 3.72 -40.82
CA TYR A 461 -34.14 4.73 -41.21
C TYR A 461 -33.48 5.97 -41.82
N SER A 462 -32.33 6.43 -41.28
CA SER A 462 -31.59 7.56 -41.83
C SER A 462 -31.11 7.30 -43.25
N VAL A 463 -30.55 6.13 -43.53
CA VAL A 463 -30.09 5.73 -44.89
C VAL A 463 -31.29 5.64 -45.84
N ARG A 464 -32.39 5.07 -45.40
CA ARG A 464 -33.61 4.95 -46.23
C ARG A 464 -34.22 6.31 -46.56
N ASP A 465 -34.19 7.27 -45.63
CA ASP A 465 -34.74 8.63 -45.85
C ASP A 465 -33.83 9.43 -46.81
N HIS A 466 -32.54 9.15 -46.89
CA HIS A 466 -31.62 9.81 -47.84
C HIS A 466 -31.53 9.10 -49.21
N ALA A 467 -32.09 7.91 -49.34
CA ALA A 467 -32.12 7.15 -50.59
C ALA A 467 -33.37 7.41 -51.46
N HIS A 468 -34.30 8.20 -50.96
CA HIS A 468 -35.44 8.73 -51.66
C HIS A 468 -35.36 10.23 -51.89
#